data_3a771aa95630d637513e4c15dc2c557f
#
_entry.id   3a771aa95630d637513e4c15dc2c557f
#
_cell.length_a   1.000
_cell.length_b   1.000
_cell.length_c   1.000
_cell.angle_alpha   90.00
_cell.angle_beta   90.00
_cell.angle_gamma   90.00
#
_symmetry.space_group_name_H-M   'P 1'
#
loop_
_entity.id
_entity.type
_entity.pdbx_description
1 polymer ?
#
loop_
_entity_poly.entity_id
_entity_poly.type
_entity_poly.pdbx_seq_one_letter_code
_entity_poly.pdbx_strand_id
1 'polypeptide(L)'
;MLARCVATLKPPPELTLSQWADRYRMLSAESSAEPGRWHTDKAPYQREIMDAIGDAHIRRVVIMCAAQLGKTELLLNILGYFMAYAPAPILVMQPTLDMGQTFSKDRLAPMIRDTPVLRGLVDVKSRYAGNTILKKNFPGGHITIVGANSATGLASRPIKVLLADEVDRYPGSAGTEGDPLSLAQKRQTTFWDKKTVMVSTPVIKGHSRIETEYNQSTCEEWNVPCPECGHYQPFVWANLIFDPDDLQKEIVYKCERCGCVANEYRWKQQSKQGRFVAENPGAETRGFHLNTLASTFCGWKEIVQKFIVAKEQLDQGNPEGMKVWVNTELGETWEERGEQVEDTELFNRREIYDAVVPEEVLVLTAGVDVQDDRFEVEIVGWGVGKESWGIRYQKIYGDMLKEQVWEDLDAFLQTVWCKKDGTALRIISCCIDSGGHHTDQVYRFTKERYERGVWAIKGKGGAEVPYIRNPTTNNRVKTPLFIIGVDAGKALLYQRLRHNTKGPNYCHFPANEEAGYDETYFKGLTSEKMVVRFRKGRSVTVWELKDSKYKRNEPLDLRNYATAALEIANPVLAKPEPGMAQRPRRAGRRRITGGI
;
A
#
# COMPACT_ATOMS: atom_id res chain seq x y z
N MET A 1 25.87 -56.77 -24.78
CA MET A 1 26.37 -55.48 -25.29
C MET A 1 25.30 -54.75 -26.10
N LEU A 2 24.62 -55.37 -27.08
CA LEU A 2 23.56 -54.78 -27.91
C LEU A 2 22.40 -54.20 -27.09
N ALA A 3 21.90 -54.88 -26.06
CA ALA A 3 20.79 -54.38 -25.22
C ALA A 3 21.15 -53.09 -24.44
N ARG A 4 22.41 -52.89 -24.06
CA ARG A 4 22.90 -51.65 -23.46
C ARG A 4 23.00 -50.53 -24.48
N CYS A 5 23.43 -50.81 -25.71
CA CYS A 5 23.49 -49.82 -26.78
C CYS A 5 22.09 -49.37 -27.25
N VAL A 6 21.12 -50.30 -27.31
CA VAL A 6 19.72 -49.95 -27.64
C VAL A 6 19.05 -49.16 -26.51
N ALA A 7 19.40 -49.41 -25.24
CA ALA A 7 18.91 -48.62 -24.12
C ALA A 7 19.40 -47.15 -24.13
N THR A 8 20.60 -46.90 -24.69
CA THR A 8 21.16 -45.55 -24.84
C THR A 8 20.57 -44.79 -26.02
N LEU A 9 19.91 -45.46 -26.95
CA LEU A 9 19.23 -44.86 -28.13
C LEU A 9 17.77 -44.52 -27.88
N LYS A 10 17.17 -44.95 -26.75
CA LYS A 10 15.82 -44.52 -26.38
C LYS A 10 15.85 -43.06 -25.99
N PRO A 11 14.95 -42.24 -26.55
CA PRO A 11 14.83 -40.86 -26.08
C PRO A 11 14.56 -40.89 -24.56
N PRO A 12 15.09 -39.93 -23.79
CA PRO A 12 14.77 -39.82 -22.38
C PRO A 12 13.23 -39.71 -22.22
N PRO A 13 12.65 -40.29 -21.17
CA PRO A 13 11.23 -40.17 -20.94
C PRO A 13 10.84 -38.71 -20.82
N GLU A 14 9.75 -38.30 -21.47
CA GLU A 14 9.19 -36.97 -21.30
C GLU A 14 8.71 -36.84 -19.85
N LEU A 15 9.39 -36.00 -19.06
CA LEU A 15 9.07 -35.76 -17.66
C LEU A 15 8.70 -34.27 -17.50
N THR A 16 7.61 -34.03 -16.77
CA THR A 16 7.35 -32.69 -16.26
C THR A 16 8.39 -32.33 -15.18
N LEU A 17 8.49 -31.05 -14.80
CA LEU A 17 9.44 -30.62 -13.77
C LEU A 17 9.14 -31.31 -12.43
N SER A 18 7.87 -31.41 -12.04
CA SER A 18 7.47 -32.10 -10.82
C SER A 18 7.83 -33.58 -10.82
N GLN A 19 7.60 -34.27 -11.96
CA GLN A 19 7.97 -35.68 -12.14
C GLN A 19 9.50 -35.89 -12.10
N TRP A 20 10.27 -34.95 -12.70
CA TRP A 20 11.72 -34.97 -12.59
C TRP A 20 12.19 -34.83 -11.14
N ALA A 21 11.59 -33.88 -10.40
CA ALA A 21 11.91 -33.67 -8.98
C ALA A 21 11.60 -34.91 -8.14
N ASP A 22 10.40 -35.48 -8.27
CA ASP A 22 10.00 -36.71 -7.57
C ASP A 22 10.90 -37.91 -7.90
N ARG A 23 11.42 -37.94 -9.12
CA ARG A 23 12.24 -39.08 -9.57
C ARG A 23 13.72 -39.00 -9.15
N TYR A 24 14.28 -37.80 -9.16
CA TYR A 24 15.74 -37.64 -9.07
C TYR A 24 16.24 -36.77 -7.93
N ARG A 25 15.43 -35.80 -7.45
CA ARG A 25 15.88 -34.81 -6.48
C ARG A 25 16.08 -35.41 -5.10
N MET A 26 17.21 -35.07 -4.48
CA MET A 26 17.54 -35.42 -3.11
C MET A 26 17.67 -34.17 -2.25
N LEU A 27 17.05 -34.17 -1.08
CA LEU A 27 17.18 -33.15 -0.05
C LEU A 27 18.43 -33.43 0.78
N SER A 28 19.28 -32.43 0.95
CA SER A 28 20.50 -32.53 1.73
C SER A 28 20.21 -32.46 3.23
N ALA A 29 20.93 -33.26 4.01
CA ALA A 29 20.87 -33.21 5.48
C ALA A 29 21.39 -31.87 6.05
N GLU A 30 22.20 -31.13 5.30
CA GLU A 30 22.74 -29.83 5.72
C GLU A 30 21.71 -28.71 5.57
N SER A 31 20.69 -28.85 4.70
CA SER A 31 19.79 -27.79 4.32
C SER A 31 18.30 -28.10 4.47
N SER A 32 17.95 -29.32 4.87
CA SER A 32 16.56 -29.75 5.03
C SER A 32 16.33 -30.43 6.38
N ALA A 33 15.20 -30.14 7.01
CA ALA A 33 14.76 -30.84 8.22
C ALA A 33 14.40 -32.32 7.95
N GLU A 34 14.04 -32.64 6.71
CA GLU A 34 13.69 -33.98 6.26
C GLU A 34 14.60 -34.39 5.09
N PRO A 35 15.84 -34.85 5.35
CA PRO A 35 16.75 -35.25 4.30
C PRO A 35 16.27 -36.53 3.60
N GLY A 36 16.64 -36.70 2.33
CA GLY A 36 16.28 -37.87 1.55
C GLY A 36 15.64 -37.50 0.21
N ARG A 37 14.83 -38.40 -0.33
CA ARG A 37 14.19 -38.18 -1.62
C ARG A 37 13.11 -37.10 -1.54
N TRP A 38 13.09 -36.25 -2.55
CA TRP A 38 12.00 -35.27 -2.73
C TRP A 38 10.67 -35.97 -3.01
N HIS A 39 9.59 -35.46 -2.42
CA HIS A 39 8.23 -35.90 -2.68
C HIS A 39 7.33 -34.67 -2.81
N THR A 40 6.85 -34.39 -4.00
CA THR A 40 5.98 -33.23 -4.28
C THR A 40 4.67 -33.30 -3.49
N ASP A 41 4.19 -34.50 -3.15
CA ASP A 41 2.97 -34.70 -2.34
C ASP A 41 3.08 -34.13 -0.90
N LYS A 42 4.28 -33.83 -0.43
CA LYS A 42 4.47 -33.13 0.85
C LYS A 42 4.14 -31.64 0.76
N ALA A 43 4.20 -31.05 -0.45
CA ALA A 43 3.82 -29.68 -0.75
C ALA A 43 3.03 -29.66 -2.08
N PRO A 44 1.80 -30.18 -2.11
CA PRO A 44 1.08 -30.48 -3.35
C PRO A 44 0.83 -29.21 -4.20
N TYR A 45 0.74 -28.04 -3.59
CA TYR A 45 0.64 -26.75 -4.27
C TYR A 45 1.88 -26.42 -5.15
N GLN A 46 3.02 -27.05 -4.95
CA GLN A 46 4.20 -26.81 -5.80
C GLN A 46 4.12 -27.56 -7.14
N ARG A 47 3.28 -28.58 -7.28
CA ARG A 47 3.18 -29.41 -8.49
C ARG A 47 2.84 -28.58 -9.71
N GLU A 48 1.70 -27.89 -9.69
CA GLU A 48 1.25 -27.09 -10.83
C GLU A 48 2.19 -25.93 -11.16
N ILE A 49 2.81 -25.33 -10.12
CA ILE A 49 3.81 -24.26 -10.31
C ILE A 49 5.03 -24.80 -11.06
N MET A 50 5.57 -25.96 -10.61
CA MET A 50 6.70 -26.62 -11.27
C MET A 50 6.37 -26.98 -12.72
N ASP A 51 5.20 -27.59 -12.95
CA ASP A 51 4.79 -28.04 -14.29
C ASP A 51 4.54 -26.86 -15.23
N ALA A 52 3.96 -25.73 -14.73
CA ALA A 52 3.87 -24.49 -15.49
C ALA A 52 5.23 -23.91 -15.90
N ILE A 53 6.25 -24.02 -15.05
CA ILE A 53 7.62 -23.57 -15.39
C ILE A 53 8.26 -24.52 -16.40
N GLY A 54 7.98 -25.83 -16.33
CA GLY A 54 8.45 -26.82 -17.28
C GLY A 54 7.81 -26.73 -18.66
N ASP A 55 6.59 -26.20 -18.77
CA ASP A 55 5.84 -26.11 -20.02
C ASP A 55 6.47 -25.08 -21.00
N ALA A 56 6.80 -25.53 -22.23
CA ALA A 56 7.44 -24.71 -23.25
C ALA A 56 6.60 -23.48 -23.68
N HIS A 57 5.27 -23.54 -23.57
CA HIS A 57 4.37 -22.47 -23.98
C HIS A 57 4.26 -21.35 -22.93
N ILE A 58 4.53 -21.64 -21.67
CA ILE A 58 4.45 -20.66 -20.57
C ILE A 58 5.82 -19.99 -20.41
N ARG A 59 5.92 -18.72 -20.77
CA ARG A 59 7.17 -17.95 -20.75
C ARG A 59 7.43 -17.21 -19.45
N ARG A 60 6.38 -16.90 -18.70
CA ARG A 60 6.48 -16.07 -17.49
C ARG A 60 5.62 -16.64 -16.37
N VAL A 61 6.22 -16.79 -15.19
CA VAL A 61 5.57 -17.30 -13.98
C VAL A 61 5.89 -16.37 -12.82
N VAL A 62 4.86 -15.95 -12.11
CA VAL A 62 4.91 -15.07 -10.94
C VAL A 62 4.40 -15.83 -9.72
N ILE A 63 5.15 -15.80 -8.63
CA ILE A 63 4.80 -16.51 -7.40
C ILE A 63 4.84 -15.51 -6.24
N MET A 64 3.67 -15.00 -5.89
CA MET A 64 3.44 -14.17 -4.72
C MET A 64 3.04 -15.07 -3.56
N CYS A 65 3.86 -15.22 -2.56
CA CYS A 65 3.54 -16.18 -1.51
C CYS A 65 4.11 -15.81 -0.14
N ALA A 66 3.50 -16.37 0.88
CA ALA A 66 3.93 -16.28 2.26
C ALA A 66 5.35 -16.83 2.46
N ALA A 67 5.95 -16.59 3.62
CA ALA A 67 7.22 -17.20 4.01
C ALA A 67 7.05 -18.71 4.28
N GLN A 68 8.16 -19.44 4.29
CA GLN A 68 8.22 -20.87 4.71
C GLN A 68 7.35 -21.85 3.88
N LEU A 69 6.97 -21.50 2.64
CA LEU A 69 6.23 -22.37 1.71
C LEU A 69 7.14 -23.17 0.76
N GLY A 70 8.44 -23.21 1.05
CA GLY A 70 9.41 -23.99 0.25
C GLY A 70 9.89 -23.27 -1.02
N LYS A 71 9.85 -21.93 -1.10
CA LYS A 71 10.34 -21.13 -2.25
C LYS A 71 11.74 -21.55 -2.71
N THR A 72 12.67 -21.65 -1.78
CA THR A 72 14.06 -22.02 -2.07
C THR A 72 14.16 -23.43 -2.68
N GLU A 73 13.41 -24.40 -2.17
CA GLU A 73 13.40 -25.76 -2.71
C GLU A 73 12.78 -25.82 -4.12
N LEU A 74 11.73 -25.00 -4.37
CA LEU A 74 11.16 -24.83 -5.69
C LEU A 74 12.22 -24.31 -6.68
N LEU A 75 12.96 -23.26 -6.33
CA LEU A 75 14.05 -22.73 -7.16
C LEU A 75 15.13 -23.77 -7.41
N LEU A 76 15.50 -24.56 -6.42
CA LEU A 76 16.47 -25.65 -6.55
C LEU A 76 15.95 -26.75 -7.48
N ASN A 77 14.67 -27.12 -7.43
CA ASN A 77 14.08 -28.09 -8.34
C ASN A 77 14.13 -27.58 -9.79
N ILE A 78 13.84 -26.30 -10.02
CA ILE A 78 13.95 -25.66 -11.34
C ILE A 78 15.41 -25.72 -11.84
N LEU A 79 16.36 -25.34 -10.99
CA LEU A 79 17.78 -25.39 -11.34
C LEU A 79 18.24 -26.81 -11.70
N GLY A 80 17.88 -27.81 -10.90
CA GLY A 80 18.22 -29.20 -11.16
C GLY A 80 17.64 -29.71 -12.49
N TYR A 81 16.40 -29.39 -12.78
CA TYR A 81 15.73 -29.74 -14.04
C TYR A 81 16.44 -29.14 -15.25
N PHE A 82 16.73 -27.83 -15.22
CA PHE A 82 17.45 -27.14 -16.31
C PHE A 82 18.96 -27.40 -16.33
N MET A 83 19.50 -28.13 -15.37
CA MET A 83 20.88 -28.65 -15.44
C MET A 83 20.94 -30.04 -16.10
N ALA A 84 20.04 -30.95 -15.72
CA ALA A 84 20.14 -32.36 -16.05
C ALA A 84 19.22 -32.84 -17.16
N TYR A 85 18.03 -32.23 -17.27
CA TYR A 85 17.00 -32.71 -18.19
C TYR A 85 16.78 -31.80 -19.42
N ALA A 86 16.70 -30.49 -19.21
CA ALA A 86 16.55 -29.48 -20.27
C ALA A 86 17.67 -28.44 -20.19
N PRO A 87 18.93 -28.79 -20.46
CA PRO A 87 20.08 -27.91 -20.22
C PRO A 87 19.95 -26.53 -20.90
N ALA A 88 20.19 -25.48 -20.11
CA ALA A 88 20.04 -24.10 -20.57
C ALA A 88 20.96 -23.13 -19.83
N PRO A 89 21.28 -21.95 -20.41
CA PRO A 89 21.91 -20.83 -19.69
C PRO A 89 20.91 -20.22 -18.70
N ILE A 90 21.30 -20.18 -17.42
CA ILE A 90 20.46 -19.73 -16.31
C ILE A 90 21.08 -18.53 -15.62
N LEU A 91 20.29 -17.51 -15.33
CA LEU A 91 20.62 -16.42 -14.44
C LEU A 91 19.76 -16.50 -13.18
N VAL A 92 20.41 -16.54 -12.01
CA VAL A 92 19.74 -16.43 -10.72
C VAL A 92 20.02 -15.04 -10.17
N MET A 93 18.97 -14.29 -9.92
CA MET A 93 19.05 -12.97 -9.30
C MET A 93 18.66 -13.07 -7.83
N GLN A 94 19.52 -12.54 -6.97
CA GLN A 94 19.30 -12.39 -5.55
C GLN A 94 19.31 -10.89 -5.18
N PRO A 95 18.70 -10.45 -4.08
CA PRO A 95 18.70 -9.04 -3.67
C PRO A 95 20.11 -8.46 -3.57
N THR A 96 21.03 -9.20 -2.98
CA THR A 96 22.46 -8.82 -2.82
C THR A 96 23.38 -9.93 -3.29
N LEU A 97 24.64 -9.55 -3.58
CA LEU A 97 25.66 -10.53 -3.96
C LEU A 97 25.97 -11.52 -2.81
N ASP A 98 25.96 -11.05 -1.57
CA ASP A 98 26.21 -11.88 -0.38
C ASP A 98 25.11 -12.95 -0.20
N MET A 99 23.84 -12.59 -0.42
CA MET A 99 22.74 -13.57 -0.45
C MET A 99 22.96 -14.59 -1.58
N GLY A 100 23.42 -14.15 -2.74
CA GLY A 100 23.77 -15.03 -3.84
C GLY A 100 24.89 -16.00 -3.50
N GLN A 101 25.92 -15.57 -2.78
CA GLN A 101 27.01 -16.44 -2.31
C GLN A 101 26.51 -17.47 -1.30
N THR A 102 25.69 -17.04 -0.35
CA THR A 102 25.06 -17.91 0.66
C THR A 102 24.16 -18.94 -0.01
N PHE A 103 23.28 -18.53 -0.93
CA PHE A 103 22.46 -19.44 -1.72
C PHE A 103 23.31 -20.50 -2.46
N SER A 104 24.40 -20.06 -3.08
CA SER A 104 25.31 -20.97 -3.81
C SER A 104 25.99 -22.01 -2.91
N LYS A 105 26.50 -21.57 -1.74
CA LYS A 105 27.25 -22.42 -0.82
C LYS A 105 26.34 -23.36 -0.02
N ASP A 106 25.26 -22.80 0.54
CA ASP A 106 24.47 -23.47 1.57
C ASP A 106 23.27 -24.23 1.00
N ARG A 107 22.87 -23.94 -0.25
CA ARG A 107 21.69 -24.53 -0.90
C ARG A 107 22.05 -25.24 -2.22
N LEU A 108 22.65 -24.54 -3.18
CA LEU A 108 22.91 -25.08 -4.52
C LEU A 108 24.02 -26.14 -4.51
N ALA A 109 25.13 -25.91 -3.82
CA ALA A 109 26.25 -26.85 -3.80
C ALA A 109 25.88 -28.18 -3.11
N PRO A 110 25.22 -28.22 -1.93
CA PRO A 110 24.71 -29.45 -1.33
C PRO A 110 23.72 -30.18 -2.26
N MET A 111 22.80 -29.45 -2.92
CA MET A 111 21.88 -30.06 -3.88
C MET A 111 22.62 -30.79 -5.02
N ILE A 112 23.61 -30.15 -5.64
CA ILE A 112 24.39 -30.73 -6.74
C ILE A 112 25.16 -31.97 -6.25
N ARG A 113 25.75 -31.93 -5.05
CA ARG A 113 26.50 -33.02 -4.46
C ARG A 113 25.62 -34.24 -4.16
N ASP A 114 24.44 -34.02 -3.58
CA ASP A 114 23.61 -35.06 -3.00
C ASP A 114 22.59 -35.66 -3.99
N THR A 115 22.27 -34.94 -5.09
CA THR A 115 21.38 -35.43 -6.16
C THR A 115 22.20 -36.24 -7.19
N PRO A 116 22.01 -37.57 -7.31
CA PRO A 116 22.89 -38.42 -8.14
C PRO A 116 23.02 -38.02 -9.58
N VAL A 117 21.92 -37.56 -10.23
CA VAL A 117 21.90 -37.14 -11.64
C VAL A 117 22.63 -35.81 -11.88
N LEU A 118 22.86 -35.03 -10.84
CA LEU A 118 23.60 -33.75 -10.91
C LEU A 118 25.07 -33.93 -10.55
N ARG A 119 25.38 -35.00 -9.83
CA ARG A 119 26.75 -35.30 -9.42
C ARG A 119 27.62 -35.56 -10.67
N GLY A 120 28.67 -34.77 -10.82
CA GLY A 120 29.59 -34.89 -11.97
C GLY A 120 29.21 -34.02 -13.18
N LEU A 121 28.03 -33.38 -13.18
CA LEU A 121 27.71 -32.38 -14.20
C LEU A 121 28.52 -31.08 -14.02
N VAL A 122 28.87 -30.76 -12.77
CA VAL A 122 29.69 -29.59 -12.44
C VAL A 122 31.04 -30.08 -11.93
N ASP A 123 32.08 -29.82 -12.69
CA ASP A 123 33.45 -30.13 -12.26
C ASP A 123 33.95 -29.14 -11.21
N VAL A 124 33.97 -29.57 -9.95
CA VAL A 124 34.37 -28.73 -8.80
C VAL A 124 35.90 -28.76 -8.59
N LYS A 125 36.59 -29.74 -9.14
CA LYS A 125 38.02 -30.00 -8.86
C LYS A 125 38.97 -29.41 -9.90
N SER A 126 38.53 -29.09 -11.09
CA SER A 126 39.39 -28.58 -12.16
C SER A 126 39.60 -27.08 -12.04
N ARG A 127 40.86 -26.65 -11.92
CA ARG A 127 41.23 -25.21 -11.99
C ARG A 127 40.89 -24.56 -13.35
N TYR A 128 40.66 -25.34 -14.39
CA TYR A 128 40.35 -24.89 -15.76
C TYR A 128 38.84 -24.88 -16.06
N ALA A 129 37.98 -25.38 -15.19
CA ALA A 129 36.57 -25.54 -15.46
C ALA A 129 35.78 -24.19 -15.43
N GLY A 130 36.39 -23.09 -15.05
CA GLY A 130 35.75 -21.77 -14.94
C GLY A 130 34.61 -21.73 -13.94
N ASN A 131 34.58 -22.69 -12.99
CA ASN A 131 33.59 -22.77 -11.94
C ASN A 131 34.03 -21.97 -10.73
N THR A 132 33.14 -21.09 -10.27
CA THR A 132 33.31 -20.25 -9.08
C THR A 132 32.12 -20.41 -8.14
N ILE A 133 32.14 -19.71 -7.01
CA ILE A 133 30.97 -19.65 -6.11
C ILE A 133 29.73 -19.17 -6.86
N LEU A 134 29.87 -18.12 -7.70
CA LEU A 134 28.76 -17.47 -8.40
C LEU A 134 28.52 -18.00 -9.81
N LYS A 135 29.35 -18.92 -10.30
CA LYS A 135 29.19 -19.51 -11.64
C LYS A 135 29.40 -21.00 -11.61
N LYS A 136 28.49 -21.75 -12.23
CA LYS A 136 28.59 -23.21 -12.41
C LYS A 136 28.36 -23.51 -13.91
N ASN A 137 29.35 -24.10 -14.56
CA ASN A 137 29.21 -24.59 -15.93
C ASN A 137 28.86 -26.08 -15.90
N PHE A 138 28.00 -26.49 -16.82
CA PHE A 138 27.61 -27.88 -17.05
C PHE A 138 27.38 -28.14 -18.54
N PRO A 139 27.34 -29.39 -19.01
CA PRO A 139 27.07 -29.67 -20.41
C PRO A 139 25.76 -29.06 -20.89
N GLY A 140 25.79 -28.20 -21.92
CA GLY A 140 24.63 -27.54 -22.52
C GLY A 140 24.18 -26.25 -21.82
N GLY A 141 24.86 -25.80 -20.75
CA GLY A 141 24.47 -24.57 -20.07
C GLY A 141 25.40 -24.10 -18.96
N HIS A 142 24.95 -23.09 -18.27
CA HIS A 142 25.62 -22.58 -17.06
C HIS A 142 24.61 -21.90 -16.13
N ILE A 143 24.93 -21.85 -14.83
CA ILE A 143 24.26 -20.99 -13.87
C ILE A 143 25.18 -19.82 -13.57
N THR A 144 24.65 -18.60 -13.63
CA THR A 144 25.31 -17.39 -13.10
C THR A 144 24.42 -16.80 -12.01
N ILE A 145 25.01 -16.46 -10.87
CA ILE A 145 24.30 -15.86 -9.72
C ILE A 145 24.76 -14.41 -9.61
N VAL A 146 23.81 -13.47 -9.53
CA VAL A 146 24.08 -12.02 -9.48
C VAL A 146 23.24 -11.35 -8.39
N GLY A 147 23.76 -10.25 -7.86
CA GLY A 147 22.98 -9.34 -7.03
C GLY A 147 22.19 -8.35 -7.89
N ALA A 148 20.98 -8.01 -7.49
CA ALA A 148 20.12 -7.07 -8.21
C ALA A 148 20.69 -5.64 -8.32
N ASN A 149 21.65 -5.28 -7.48
CA ASN A 149 22.37 -4.00 -7.50
C ASN A 149 23.53 -3.96 -8.51
N SER A 150 23.89 -5.08 -9.17
CA SER A 150 25.04 -5.19 -10.05
C SER A 150 24.64 -5.02 -11.53
N ALA A 151 24.67 -3.80 -12.06
CA ALA A 151 24.35 -3.53 -13.46
C ALA A 151 25.21 -4.35 -14.43
N THR A 152 26.52 -4.41 -14.19
CA THR A 152 27.48 -5.16 -15.04
C THR A 152 27.17 -6.67 -15.05
N GLY A 153 26.78 -7.24 -13.91
CA GLY A 153 26.41 -8.67 -13.82
C GLY A 153 25.14 -8.99 -14.61
N LEU A 154 24.20 -8.05 -14.66
CA LEU A 154 22.94 -8.19 -15.38
C LEU A 154 23.08 -8.01 -16.91
N ALA A 155 24.15 -7.36 -17.37
CA ALA A 155 24.33 -6.96 -18.76
C ALA A 155 25.12 -7.95 -19.65
N SER A 156 25.73 -9.00 -19.11
CA SER A 156 26.90 -9.60 -19.75
C SER A 156 26.66 -10.78 -20.71
N ARG A 157 25.51 -11.50 -20.67
CA ARG A 157 25.35 -12.75 -21.47
C ARG A 157 23.90 -13.06 -21.84
N PRO A 158 23.65 -13.73 -23.02
CA PRO A 158 22.35 -14.30 -23.32
C PRO A 158 21.97 -15.39 -22.31
N ILE A 159 20.74 -15.38 -21.85
CA ILE A 159 20.16 -16.34 -20.91
C ILE A 159 18.81 -16.84 -21.40
N LYS A 160 18.51 -18.13 -21.16
CA LYS A 160 17.20 -18.70 -21.46
C LYS A 160 16.29 -18.65 -20.23
N VAL A 161 16.83 -19.00 -19.06
CA VAL A 161 16.07 -19.08 -17.80
C VAL A 161 16.53 -17.97 -16.85
N LEU A 162 15.59 -17.13 -16.43
CA LEU A 162 15.77 -16.11 -15.42
C LEU A 162 14.98 -16.51 -14.17
N LEU A 163 15.69 -16.70 -13.06
CA LEU A 163 15.10 -16.92 -11.73
C LEU A 163 15.37 -15.70 -10.88
N ALA A 164 14.34 -14.93 -10.57
CA ALA A 164 14.41 -13.73 -9.75
C ALA A 164 13.77 -13.98 -8.38
N ASP A 165 14.60 -14.09 -7.36
CA ASP A 165 14.20 -14.40 -6.00
C ASP A 165 14.11 -13.13 -5.15
N GLU A 166 13.05 -13.02 -4.33
CA GLU A 166 12.77 -11.88 -3.44
C GLU A 166 12.76 -10.53 -4.20
N VAL A 167 12.00 -10.46 -5.29
CA VAL A 167 11.98 -9.29 -6.20
C VAL A 167 11.55 -7.99 -5.53
N ASP A 168 10.78 -8.06 -4.44
CA ASP A 168 10.35 -6.89 -3.67
C ASP A 168 11.50 -6.25 -2.88
N ARG A 169 12.60 -6.96 -2.70
CA ARG A 169 13.82 -6.45 -2.05
C ARG A 169 14.83 -5.86 -3.03
N TYR A 170 14.51 -5.83 -4.34
CA TYR A 170 15.40 -5.26 -5.33
C TYR A 170 15.41 -3.73 -5.27
N PRO A 171 16.54 -3.09 -5.54
CA PRO A 171 16.59 -1.64 -5.65
C PRO A 171 15.75 -1.15 -6.83
N GLY A 172 15.32 0.10 -6.80
CA GLY A 172 14.59 0.74 -7.90
C GLY A 172 15.43 0.88 -9.18
N SER A 173 16.77 0.86 -9.04
CA SER A 173 17.72 0.93 -10.16
C SER A 173 18.99 0.18 -9.80
N ALA A 174 19.53 -0.59 -10.74
CA ALA A 174 20.86 -1.16 -10.67
C ALA A 174 21.89 -0.08 -11.04
N GLY A 175 22.43 0.60 -10.01
CA GLY A 175 23.24 1.79 -10.22
C GLY A 175 22.46 2.88 -10.97
N THR A 176 22.98 3.32 -12.12
CA THR A 176 22.35 4.33 -13.00
C THR A 176 21.63 3.74 -14.22
N GLU A 177 21.67 2.41 -14.41
CA GLU A 177 21.24 1.75 -15.65
C GLU A 177 19.73 1.41 -15.70
N GLY A 178 19.00 1.57 -14.59
CA GLY A 178 17.56 1.35 -14.52
C GLY A 178 17.17 0.07 -13.79
N ASP A 179 15.90 -0.33 -13.97
CA ASP A 179 15.33 -1.46 -13.26
C ASP A 179 16.07 -2.78 -13.49
N PRO A 180 16.55 -3.46 -12.41
CA PRO A 180 17.37 -4.66 -12.55
C PRO A 180 16.66 -5.83 -13.26
N LEU A 181 15.35 -5.98 -13.02
CA LEU A 181 14.58 -7.05 -13.63
C LEU A 181 14.45 -6.83 -15.16
N SER A 182 14.17 -5.60 -15.57
CA SER A 182 14.10 -5.20 -16.99
C SER A 182 15.44 -5.39 -17.70
N LEU A 183 16.56 -5.08 -17.04
CA LEU A 183 17.91 -5.30 -17.58
C LEU A 183 18.18 -6.79 -17.83
N ALA A 184 17.85 -7.65 -16.88
CA ALA A 184 18.00 -9.10 -17.01
C ALA A 184 17.11 -9.69 -18.10
N GLN A 185 15.85 -9.27 -18.21
CA GLN A 185 14.90 -9.74 -19.22
C GLN A 185 15.34 -9.41 -20.65
N LYS A 186 16.05 -8.30 -20.87
CA LYS A 186 16.65 -7.98 -22.19
C LYS A 186 17.64 -9.05 -22.67
N ARG A 187 18.22 -9.85 -21.76
CA ARG A 187 19.17 -10.93 -22.13
C ARG A 187 18.48 -12.20 -22.62
N GLN A 188 17.16 -12.26 -22.49
CA GLN A 188 16.35 -13.40 -22.93
C GLN A 188 15.81 -13.23 -24.37
N THR A 189 16.09 -12.14 -25.05
CA THR A 189 15.49 -11.80 -26.35
C THR A 189 15.78 -12.82 -27.44
N THR A 190 16.91 -13.49 -27.39
CA THR A 190 17.34 -14.48 -28.41
C THR A 190 16.65 -15.84 -28.26
N PHE A 191 15.99 -16.11 -27.13
CA PHE A 191 15.33 -17.38 -26.86
C PHE A 191 13.81 -17.22 -26.99
N TRP A 192 13.21 -17.92 -27.96
CA TRP A 192 11.76 -17.91 -28.17
C TRP A 192 11.00 -18.62 -27.04
N ASP A 193 11.62 -19.64 -26.44
CA ASP A 193 11.12 -20.46 -25.32
C ASP A 193 11.74 -20.06 -23.97
N LYS A 194 12.03 -18.77 -23.81
CA LYS A 194 12.56 -18.19 -22.58
C LYS A 194 11.64 -18.41 -21.38
N LYS A 195 12.24 -18.50 -20.20
CA LYS A 195 11.53 -18.63 -18.90
C LYS A 195 11.92 -17.50 -17.96
N THR A 196 10.94 -16.77 -17.48
CA THR A 196 11.12 -15.78 -16.41
C THR A 196 10.28 -16.22 -15.22
N VAL A 197 10.93 -16.53 -14.13
CA VAL A 197 10.29 -16.91 -12.87
C VAL A 197 10.59 -15.86 -11.82
N MET A 198 9.58 -15.25 -11.26
CA MET A 198 9.66 -14.25 -10.20
C MET A 198 9.02 -14.79 -8.94
N VAL A 199 9.72 -14.72 -7.83
CA VAL A 199 9.24 -15.20 -6.53
C VAL A 199 9.49 -14.13 -5.49
N SER A 200 8.51 -13.81 -4.67
CA SER A 200 8.69 -12.93 -3.53
C SER A 200 7.58 -13.07 -2.49
N THR A 201 7.93 -12.75 -1.27
CA THR A 201 6.98 -12.32 -0.26
C THR A 201 6.64 -10.86 -0.53
N PRO A 202 5.36 -10.46 -0.62
CA PRO A 202 4.98 -9.08 -0.88
C PRO A 202 5.26 -8.18 0.32
N VAL A 203 5.34 -6.87 0.09
CA VAL A 203 5.63 -5.88 1.14
C VAL A 203 4.45 -4.91 1.32
N ILE A 204 4.57 -3.66 0.92
CA ILE A 204 3.54 -2.63 1.09
C ILE A 204 2.72 -2.51 -0.20
N LYS A 205 1.42 -2.42 -0.07
CA LYS A 205 0.46 -2.25 -1.18
C LYS A 205 0.82 -1.04 -2.04
N GLY A 206 0.81 -1.26 -3.36
CA GLY A 206 1.21 -0.23 -4.33
C GLY A 206 2.71 -0.01 -4.46
N HIS A 207 3.54 -0.69 -3.66
CA HIS A 207 5.01 -0.67 -3.74
C HIS A 207 5.60 -2.05 -4.05
N SER A 208 4.83 -3.10 -3.83
CA SER A 208 5.21 -4.47 -4.10
C SER A 208 5.29 -4.72 -5.60
N ARG A 209 6.48 -5.11 -6.07
CA ARG A 209 6.70 -5.54 -7.46
C ARG A 209 5.97 -6.83 -7.74
N ILE A 210 6.06 -7.79 -6.82
CA ILE A 210 5.43 -9.09 -7.02
C ILE A 210 3.92 -8.97 -7.08
N GLU A 211 3.29 -8.08 -6.29
CA GLU A 211 1.87 -7.78 -6.37
C GLU A 211 1.49 -7.18 -7.74
N THR A 212 2.29 -6.22 -8.22
CA THR A 212 2.06 -5.59 -9.53
C THR A 212 2.11 -6.62 -10.66
N GLU A 213 3.08 -7.53 -10.63
CA GLU A 213 3.24 -8.60 -11.61
C GLU A 213 2.16 -9.68 -11.49
N TYR A 214 1.76 -10.00 -10.26
CA TYR A 214 0.67 -10.94 -9.99
C TYR A 214 -0.66 -10.40 -10.51
N ASN A 215 -1.01 -9.14 -10.23
CA ASN A 215 -2.26 -8.51 -10.67
C ASN A 215 -2.39 -8.40 -12.21
N GLN A 216 -1.27 -8.51 -12.95
CA GLN A 216 -1.25 -8.54 -14.41
C GLN A 216 -1.22 -9.95 -15.00
N SER A 217 -1.34 -10.97 -14.16
CA SER A 217 -1.24 -12.39 -14.51
C SER A 217 -2.62 -13.08 -14.49
N THR A 218 -2.61 -14.41 -14.52
CA THR A 218 -3.82 -15.25 -14.33
C THR A 218 -4.44 -15.12 -12.95
N CYS A 219 -3.75 -14.55 -11.95
CA CYS A 219 -4.21 -14.37 -10.56
C CYS A 219 -4.77 -15.67 -9.97
N GLU A 220 -3.95 -16.71 -9.91
CA GLU A 220 -4.38 -18.02 -9.46
C GLU A 220 -4.24 -18.19 -7.96
N GLU A 221 -5.31 -18.65 -7.31
CA GLU A 221 -5.32 -18.98 -5.89
C GLU A 221 -5.38 -20.49 -5.68
N TRP A 222 -4.69 -20.97 -4.64
CA TRP A 222 -4.72 -22.39 -4.28
C TRP A 222 -6.04 -22.74 -3.60
N ASN A 223 -6.89 -23.51 -4.29
CA ASN A 223 -8.20 -23.95 -3.84
C ASN A 223 -8.18 -25.41 -3.40
N VAL A 224 -8.78 -25.68 -2.24
CA VAL A 224 -8.89 -27.00 -1.64
C VAL A 224 -10.38 -27.37 -1.51
N PRO A 225 -10.79 -28.61 -1.87
CA PRO A 225 -12.18 -29.00 -1.75
C PRO A 225 -12.60 -29.12 -0.28
N CYS A 226 -13.82 -28.65 0.03
CA CYS A 226 -14.41 -28.81 1.35
C CYS A 226 -14.56 -30.31 1.71
N PRO A 227 -14.16 -30.73 2.94
CA PRO A 227 -14.24 -32.12 3.36
C PRO A 227 -15.66 -32.70 3.36
N GLU A 228 -16.72 -31.85 3.40
CA GLU A 228 -18.12 -32.28 3.44
C GLU A 228 -18.83 -32.16 2.08
N CYS A 229 -18.78 -30.98 1.45
CA CYS A 229 -19.53 -30.72 0.23
C CYS A 229 -18.71 -30.74 -1.06
N GLY A 230 -17.39 -30.90 -0.98
CA GLY A 230 -16.49 -30.92 -2.13
C GLY A 230 -16.32 -29.56 -2.84
N HIS A 231 -16.88 -28.46 -2.31
CA HIS A 231 -16.72 -27.14 -2.91
C HIS A 231 -15.26 -26.67 -2.80
N TYR A 232 -14.67 -26.29 -3.94
CA TYR A 232 -13.32 -25.74 -3.99
C TYR A 232 -13.31 -24.29 -3.56
N GLN A 233 -12.46 -23.96 -2.60
CA GLN A 233 -12.28 -22.61 -2.08
C GLN A 233 -10.83 -22.36 -1.64
N PRO A 234 -10.33 -21.12 -1.70
CA PRO A 234 -9.02 -20.77 -1.13
C PRO A 234 -9.10 -20.71 0.40
N PHE A 235 -7.96 -20.84 1.06
CA PHE A 235 -7.88 -20.53 2.48
C PHE A 235 -7.82 -19.02 2.70
N VAL A 236 -8.87 -18.47 3.32
CA VAL A 236 -8.99 -17.05 3.67
C VAL A 236 -9.00 -16.90 5.19
N TRP A 237 -8.21 -15.98 5.71
CA TRP A 237 -8.08 -15.77 7.16
C TRP A 237 -9.42 -15.57 7.86
N ALA A 238 -10.33 -14.81 7.24
CA ALA A 238 -11.65 -14.51 7.81
C ALA A 238 -12.53 -15.75 8.07
N ASN A 239 -12.24 -16.89 7.43
CA ASN A 239 -12.98 -18.13 7.61
C ASN A 239 -12.37 -19.04 8.70
N LEU A 240 -11.23 -18.64 9.28
CA LEU A 240 -10.61 -19.38 10.39
C LEU A 240 -11.27 -18.96 11.70
N ILE A 241 -11.78 -19.94 12.46
CA ILE A 241 -12.47 -19.73 13.72
C ILE A 241 -11.60 -20.22 14.87
N PHE A 242 -11.28 -19.35 15.80
CA PHE A 242 -10.48 -19.62 16.98
C PHE A 242 -10.92 -18.75 18.16
N ASP A 243 -10.60 -19.17 19.36
CA ASP A 243 -10.80 -18.39 20.58
C ASP A 243 -9.46 -17.72 20.96
N PRO A 244 -9.36 -16.37 20.91
CA PRO A 244 -8.10 -15.69 21.22
C PRO A 244 -7.66 -15.84 22.68
N ASP A 245 -8.62 -16.09 23.62
CA ASP A 245 -8.35 -16.21 25.05
C ASP A 245 -8.03 -17.66 25.46
N ASP A 246 -8.39 -18.62 24.62
CA ASP A 246 -8.19 -20.04 24.91
C ASP A 246 -7.72 -20.84 23.69
N LEU A 247 -6.42 -20.85 23.45
CA LEU A 247 -5.79 -21.59 22.35
C LEU A 247 -5.69 -23.11 22.58
N GLN A 248 -6.28 -23.64 23.66
CA GLN A 248 -6.47 -25.08 23.84
C GLN A 248 -7.73 -25.57 23.12
N LYS A 249 -8.67 -24.68 22.84
CA LYS A 249 -9.80 -24.99 21.97
C LYS A 249 -9.35 -25.27 20.55
N GLU A 250 -10.07 -26.17 19.89
CA GLU A 250 -9.76 -26.56 18.53
C GLU A 250 -9.97 -25.37 17.55
N ILE A 251 -8.96 -25.12 16.73
CA ILE A 251 -9.04 -24.15 15.64
C ILE A 251 -9.69 -24.84 14.45
N VAL A 252 -10.76 -24.26 13.93
CA VAL A 252 -11.54 -24.81 12.83
C VAL A 252 -11.69 -23.81 11.68
N TYR A 253 -11.93 -24.34 10.49
CA TYR A 253 -12.12 -23.53 9.29
C TYR A 253 -13.52 -23.77 8.72
N LYS A 254 -14.21 -22.68 8.38
CA LYS A 254 -15.59 -22.68 7.88
C LYS A 254 -15.63 -22.71 6.36
N CYS A 255 -16.40 -23.63 5.80
CA CYS A 255 -16.70 -23.63 4.38
C CYS A 255 -17.66 -22.50 4.01
N GLU A 256 -17.32 -21.70 3.01
CA GLU A 256 -18.13 -20.57 2.56
C GLU A 256 -19.44 -20.98 1.87
N ARG A 257 -19.50 -22.19 1.29
CA ARG A 257 -20.69 -22.68 0.60
C ARG A 257 -21.69 -23.37 1.53
N CYS A 258 -21.25 -24.38 2.29
CA CYS A 258 -22.16 -25.19 3.12
C CYS A 258 -22.15 -24.79 4.60
N GLY A 259 -21.24 -23.90 5.03
CA GLY A 259 -21.12 -23.46 6.40
C GLY A 259 -20.56 -24.51 7.38
N CYS A 260 -20.20 -25.72 6.92
CA CYS A 260 -19.59 -26.73 7.77
C CYS A 260 -18.26 -26.24 8.33
N VAL A 261 -17.94 -26.65 9.55
CA VAL A 261 -16.67 -26.38 10.21
C VAL A 261 -15.90 -27.68 10.40
N ALA A 262 -14.62 -27.67 10.06
CA ALA A 262 -13.74 -28.82 10.24
C ALA A 262 -12.35 -28.34 10.71
N ASN A 263 -11.64 -29.23 11.38
CA ASN A 263 -10.31 -28.93 11.89
C ASN A 263 -9.24 -28.96 10.78
N GLU A 264 -8.05 -28.48 11.15
CA GLU A 264 -6.89 -28.38 10.27
C GLU A 264 -6.58 -29.70 9.56
N TYR A 265 -6.58 -30.80 10.30
CA TYR A 265 -6.24 -32.11 9.75
C TYR A 265 -7.18 -32.53 8.61
N ARG A 266 -8.49 -32.40 8.80
CA ARG A 266 -9.49 -32.74 7.77
C ARG A 266 -9.35 -31.87 6.52
N TRP A 267 -9.11 -30.58 6.68
CA TRP A 267 -8.92 -29.67 5.54
C TRP A 267 -7.60 -29.95 4.82
N LYS A 268 -6.49 -30.12 5.55
CA LYS A 268 -5.17 -30.37 4.93
C LYS A 268 -5.06 -31.73 4.26
N GLN A 269 -5.83 -32.73 4.67
CA GLN A 269 -5.94 -33.99 3.93
C GLN A 269 -6.46 -33.79 2.50
N GLN A 270 -7.32 -32.79 2.27
CA GLN A 270 -7.84 -32.48 0.95
C GLN A 270 -6.82 -31.76 0.05
N SER A 271 -5.72 -31.28 0.58
CA SER A 271 -4.70 -30.54 -0.21
C SER A 271 -4.14 -31.37 -1.37
N LYS A 272 -4.14 -32.72 -1.27
CA LYS A 272 -3.75 -33.59 -2.40
C LYS A 272 -4.66 -33.48 -3.62
N GLN A 273 -5.91 -33.04 -3.41
CA GLN A 273 -6.91 -32.79 -4.46
C GLN A 273 -7.00 -31.30 -4.77
N GLY A 274 -6.19 -30.47 -4.11
CA GLY A 274 -6.14 -29.04 -4.35
C GLY A 274 -5.71 -28.71 -5.78
N ARG A 275 -6.11 -27.54 -6.25
CA ARG A 275 -5.75 -27.01 -7.57
C ARG A 275 -5.71 -25.50 -7.55
N PHE A 276 -4.95 -24.93 -8.45
CA PHE A 276 -5.02 -23.49 -8.68
C PHE A 276 -6.24 -23.13 -9.53
N VAL A 277 -6.91 -22.05 -9.16
CA VAL A 277 -8.06 -21.51 -9.88
C VAL A 277 -7.73 -20.10 -10.31
N ALA A 278 -7.76 -19.86 -11.62
CA ALA A 278 -7.44 -18.56 -12.21
C ALA A 278 -8.65 -17.62 -12.16
N GLU A 279 -8.43 -16.40 -11.71
CA GLU A 279 -9.39 -15.30 -11.83
C GLU A 279 -9.38 -14.73 -13.25
N ASN A 280 -8.21 -14.66 -13.88
CA ASN A 280 -8.00 -14.14 -15.24
C ASN A 280 -7.36 -15.19 -16.16
N PRO A 281 -8.09 -16.21 -16.63
CA PRO A 281 -7.50 -17.33 -17.39
C PRO A 281 -6.96 -16.93 -18.77
N GLY A 282 -7.24 -15.72 -19.26
CA GLY A 282 -6.77 -15.23 -20.57
C GLY A 282 -5.40 -14.56 -20.53
N ALA A 283 -4.77 -14.38 -19.38
CA ALA A 283 -3.46 -13.74 -19.29
C ALA A 283 -2.33 -14.66 -19.76
N GLU A 284 -1.32 -14.08 -20.45
CA GLU A 284 -0.14 -14.82 -20.93
C GLU A 284 0.82 -15.25 -19.81
N THR A 285 0.80 -14.53 -18.68
CA THR A 285 1.62 -14.81 -17.51
C THR A 285 0.84 -15.63 -16.51
N ARG A 286 1.38 -16.76 -16.06
CA ARG A 286 0.79 -17.49 -14.94
C ARG A 286 1.24 -16.88 -13.62
N GLY A 287 0.30 -16.55 -12.76
CA GLY A 287 0.56 -15.99 -11.43
C GLY A 287 -0.10 -16.79 -10.35
N PHE A 288 0.66 -17.16 -9.33
CA PHE A 288 0.24 -18.02 -8.23
C PHE A 288 0.33 -17.27 -6.92
N HIS A 289 -0.75 -17.35 -6.13
CA HIS A 289 -0.77 -16.85 -4.75
C HIS A 289 -0.92 -17.98 -3.74
N LEU A 290 -0.17 -17.90 -2.65
CA LEU A 290 -0.17 -18.88 -1.57
C LEU A 290 0.02 -18.20 -0.22
N ASN A 291 -0.84 -18.55 0.74
CA ASN A 291 -0.69 -18.18 2.15
C ASN A 291 -0.27 -19.37 3.02
N THR A 292 0.17 -19.10 4.24
CA THR A 292 0.68 -20.15 5.16
C THR A 292 -0.42 -21.08 5.65
N LEU A 293 -1.72 -20.71 5.57
CA LEU A 293 -2.82 -21.62 5.92
C LEU A 293 -2.82 -22.90 5.06
N ALA A 294 -2.34 -22.80 3.82
CA ALA A 294 -2.18 -23.93 2.91
C ALA A 294 -0.95 -24.79 3.22
N SER A 295 -0.02 -24.32 4.06
CA SER A 295 1.23 -25.02 4.37
C SER A 295 0.99 -26.34 5.07
N THR A 296 1.69 -27.37 4.62
CA THR A 296 1.73 -28.67 5.28
C THR A 296 2.83 -28.74 6.38
N PHE A 297 3.65 -27.71 6.49
CA PHE A 297 4.78 -27.63 7.42
C PHE A 297 4.52 -26.74 8.64
N CYS A 298 3.51 -25.87 8.57
CA CYS A 298 3.14 -24.94 9.64
C CYS A 298 1.70 -25.20 10.06
N GLY A 299 1.46 -25.31 11.37
CA GLY A 299 0.12 -25.52 11.92
C GLY A 299 -0.65 -24.22 12.08
N TRP A 300 -1.98 -24.28 11.97
CA TRP A 300 -2.83 -23.09 12.15
C TRP A 300 -2.68 -22.46 13.53
N LYS A 301 -2.42 -23.27 14.56
CA LYS A 301 -2.19 -22.78 15.93
C LYS A 301 -1.00 -21.81 16.01
N GLU A 302 0.09 -22.12 15.31
CA GLU A 302 1.27 -21.25 15.26
C GLU A 302 0.95 -19.90 14.56
N ILE A 303 0.19 -19.95 13.45
CA ILE A 303 -0.21 -18.76 12.70
C ILE A 303 -1.11 -17.87 13.56
N VAL A 304 -2.06 -18.47 14.30
CA VAL A 304 -2.97 -17.76 15.21
C VAL A 304 -2.20 -17.14 16.39
N GLN A 305 -1.23 -17.85 16.97
CA GLN A 305 -0.40 -17.31 18.03
C GLN A 305 0.36 -16.05 17.60
N LYS A 306 0.97 -16.11 16.41
CA LYS A 306 1.66 -14.95 15.82
C LYS A 306 0.68 -13.78 15.55
N PHE A 307 -0.54 -14.09 15.12
CA PHE A 307 -1.59 -13.09 14.90
C PHE A 307 -1.97 -12.38 16.19
N ILE A 308 -2.21 -13.11 17.29
CA ILE A 308 -2.60 -12.53 18.58
C ILE A 308 -1.54 -11.55 19.07
N VAL A 309 -0.26 -11.95 19.05
CA VAL A 309 0.85 -11.06 19.44
C VAL A 309 0.91 -9.82 18.55
N ALA A 310 0.76 -10.00 17.23
CA ALA A 310 0.75 -8.88 16.29
C ALA A 310 -0.44 -7.95 16.50
N LYS A 311 -1.60 -8.51 16.86
CA LYS A 311 -2.83 -7.75 17.16
C LYS A 311 -2.70 -6.93 18.44
N GLU A 312 -2.15 -7.51 19.50
CA GLU A 312 -1.87 -6.80 20.76
C GLU A 312 -0.93 -5.61 20.53
N GLN A 313 0.13 -5.78 19.72
CA GLN A 313 1.03 -4.68 19.36
C GLN A 313 0.32 -3.60 18.57
N LEU A 314 -0.55 -3.98 17.63
CA LEU A 314 -1.34 -3.04 16.84
C LEU A 314 -2.28 -2.23 17.74
N ASP A 315 -2.96 -2.88 18.68
CA ASP A 315 -3.88 -2.23 19.63
C ASP A 315 -3.13 -1.27 20.60
N GLN A 316 -1.83 -1.50 20.81
CA GLN A 316 -0.92 -0.59 21.50
C GLN A 316 -0.34 0.53 20.60
N GLY A 317 -0.78 0.60 19.34
CA GLY A 317 -0.33 1.63 18.37
C GLY A 317 0.93 1.26 17.56
N ASN A 318 1.44 0.03 17.67
CA ASN A 318 2.57 -0.44 16.88
C ASN A 318 2.11 -1.38 15.75
N PRO A 319 2.05 -0.92 14.48
CA PRO A 319 1.58 -1.72 13.35
C PRO A 319 2.63 -2.70 12.80
N GLU A 320 3.90 -2.60 13.18
CA GLU A 320 4.99 -3.36 12.55
C GLU A 320 4.82 -4.88 12.68
N GLY A 321 4.34 -5.36 13.83
CA GLY A 321 4.04 -6.78 14.04
C GLY A 321 2.97 -7.31 13.09
N MET A 322 1.88 -6.56 12.92
CA MET A 322 0.78 -6.93 12.03
C MET A 322 1.20 -6.87 10.55
N LYS A 323 1.99 -5.87 10.17
CA LYS A 323 2.57 -5.76 8.83
C LYS A 323 3.42 -6.99 8.48
N VAL A 324 4.32 -7.39 9.39
CA VAL A 324 5.13 -8.60 9.20
C VAL A 324 4.23 -9.82 9.08
N TRP A 325 3.22 -9.95 9.93
CA TRP A 325 2.32 -11.09 9.91
C TRP A 325 1.52 -11.18 8.60
N VAL A 326 0.91 -10.09 8.12
CA VAL A 326 0.17 -10.07 6.85
C VAL A 326 1.09 -10.46 5.70
N ASN A 327 2.27 -9.85 5.60
CA ASN A 327 3.19 -10.12 4.51
C ASN A 327 3.72 -11.55 4.54
N THR A 328 4.07 -12.08 5.72
CA THR A 328 4.79 -13.36 5.84
C THR A 328 3.87 -14.55 6.06
N GLU A 329 2.69 -14.39 6.64
CA GLU A 329 1.75 -15.49 6.87
C GLU A 329 0.62 -15.52 5.82
N LEU A 330 0.09 -14.37 5.41
CA LEU A 330 -0.92 -14.33 4.37
C LEU A 330 -0.33 -14.25 2.96
N GLY A 331 0.91 -13.80 2.82
CA GLY A 331 1.50 -13.54 1.50
C GLY A 331 0.80 -12.40 0.78
N GLU A 332 0.21 -11.48 1.53
CA GLU A 332 -0.53 -10.32 1.06
C GLU A 332 0.25 -9.04 1.35
N THR A 333 -0.02 -7.99 0.59
CA THR A 333 0.56 -6.68 0.83
C THR A 333 -0.07 -6.04 2.05
N TRP A 334 0.79 -5.47 2.92
CA TRP A 334 0.31 -4.60 4.00
C TRP A 334 -0.20 -3.29 3.41
N GLU A 335 -1.47 -3.00 3.62
CA GLU A 335 -2.00 -1.67 3.39
C GLU A 335 -1.67 -0.82 4.61
N GLU A 336 -0.69 0.09 4.47
CA GLU A 336 -0.54 1.15 5.47
C GLU A 336 -1.85 1.93 5.47
N ARG A 337 -2.74 1.56 6.36
CA ARG A 337 -3.89 2.40 6.68
C ARG A 337 -3.29 3.65 7.30
N GLY A 338 -2.95 4.60 6.45
CA GLY A 338 -2.73 5.96 6.87
C GLY A 338 -3.91 6.30 7.77
N GLU A 339 -3.65 7.07 8.80
CA GLU A 339 -4.61 7.51 9.80
C GLU A 339 -5.98 7.78 9.18
N GLN A 340 -6.87 6.78 9.24
CA GLN A 340 -8.22 6.90 8.67
C GLN A 340 -9.17 7.35 9.78
N VAL A 341 -10.02 8.29 9.42
CA VAL A 341 -11.18 8.69 10.21
C VAL A 341 -12.40 8.19 9.44
N GLU A 342 -13.30 7.50 10.12
CA GLU A 342 -14.51 6.97 9.50
C GLU A 342 -15.61 8.04 9.51
N ASP A 343 -16.30 8.20 8.37
CA ASP A 343 -17.39 9.18 8.20
C ASP A 343 -18.58 8.89 9.14
N THR A 344 -18.91 7.60 9.30
CA THR A 344 -20.01 7.17 10.18
C THR A 344 -19.73 7.47 11.66
N GLU A 345 -18.48 7.38 12.11
CA GLU A 345 -18.11 7.73 13.49
C GLU A 345 -18.28 9.23 13.74
N LEU A 346 -17.82 10.07 12.81
CA LEU A 346 -17.99 11.52 12.90
C LEU A 346 -19.46 11.94 12.81
N PHE A 347 -20.23 11.31 11.92
CA PHE A 347 -21.66 11.57 11.80
C PHE A 347 -22.41 11.26 13.09
N ASN A 348 -22.12 10.14 13.73
CA ASN A 348 -22.73 9.74 15.00
C ASN A 348 -22.28 10.61 16.18
N ARG A 349 -21.17 11.33 16.06
CA ARG A 349 -20.61 12.23 17.09
C ARG A 349 -21.22 13.63 17.08
N ARG A 350 -22.18 13.93 16.17
CA ARG A 350 -22.86 15.22 16.12
C ARG A 350 -23.59 15.52 17.41
N GLU A 351 -23.68 16.80 17.76
CA GLU A 351 -24.20 17.31 19.03
C GLU A 351 -25.30 18.33 18.78
N ILE A 352 -26.25 18.42 19.72
CA ILE A 352 -27.24 19.50 19.74
C ILE A 352 -26.59 20.70 20.40
N TYR A 353 -26.46 21.81 19.66
CA TYR A 353 -25.99 23.06 20.21
C TYR A 353 -27.15 23.84 20.83
N ASP A 354 -26.93 24.49 21.98
CA ASP A 354 -27.91 25.34 22.65
C ASP A 354 -28.26 26.62 21.89
N ALA A 355 -27.39 27.04 20.97
CA ALA A 355 -27.54 28.15 20.05
C ALA A 355 -26.76 27.89 18.76
N VAL A 356 -26.94 28.74 17.75
CA VAL A 356 -26.18 28.62 16.48
C VAL A 356 -24.68 28.68 16.74
N VAL A 357 -24.22 29.52 17.67
CA VAL A 357 -22.82 29.59 18.11
C VAL A 357 -22.74 29.16 19.57
N PRO A 358 -22.03 28.05 19.88
CA PRO A 358 -21.78 27.62 21.26
C PRO A 358 -21.04 28.65 22.10
N GLU A 359 -21.26 28.59 23.41
CA GLU A 359 -20.75 29.59 24.38
C GLU A 359 -19.21 29.64 24.39
N GLU A 360 -18.55 28.52 24.17
CA GLU A 360 -17.10 28.36 24.21
C GLU A 360 -16.39 28.97 23.00
N VAL A 361 -17.12 29.29 21.94
CA VAL A 361 -16.55 29.88 20.71
C VAL A 361 -16.12 31.32 20.98
N LEU A 362 -14.87 31.62 20.67
CA LEU A 362 -14.27 32.95 20.83
C LEU A 362 -14.22 33.75 19.52
N VAL A 363 -13.94 33.08 18.41
CA VAL A 363 -13.81 33.69 17.09
C VAL A 363 -14.38 32.76 16.01
N LEU A 364 -14.74 33.35 14.85
CA LEU A 364 -15.22 32.63 13.66
C LEU A 364 -14.25 32.82 12.49
N THR A 365 -14.02 31.75 11.74
CA THR A 365 -13.31 31.80 10.45
C THR A 365 -14.09 31.08 9.38
N ALA A 366 -13.77 31.33 8.11
CA ALA A 366 -14.41 30.68 6.98
C ALA A 366 -13.41 30.13 5.97
N GLY A 367 -13.78 29.01 5.37
CA GLY A 367 -13.14 28.45 4.17
C GLY A 367 -14.14 28.50 3.01
N VAL A 368 -13.68 28.89 1.83
CA VAL A 368 -14.49 28.97 0.61
C VAL A 368 -13.79 28.26 -0.53
N ASP A 369 -14.51 27.34 -1.15
CA ASP A 369 -14.11 26.67 -2.38
C ASP A 369 -14.97 27.18 -3.55
N VAL A 370 -14.33 27.38 -4.72
CA VAL A 370 -14.94 27.99 -5.90
C VAL A 370 -15.10 26.94 -6.99
N GLN A 371 -16.34 26.53 -7.23
CA GLN A 371 -16.71 25.61 -8.30
C GLN A 371 -17.25 26.40 -9.52
N ASP A 372 -17.53 25.71 -10.63
CA ASP A 372 -18.00 26.36 -11.86
C ASP A 372 -19.43 26.93 -11.73
N ASP A 373 -20.28 26.38 -10.84
CA ASP A 373 -21.70 26.68 -10.67
C ASP A 373 -22.10 27.12 -9.25
N ARG A 374 -21.15 27.16 -8.31
CA ARG A 374 -21.44 27.49 -6.90
C ARG A 374 -20.18 27.80 -6.09
N PHE A 375 -20.38 28.48 -4.97
CA PHE A 375 -19.45 28.44 -3.84
C PHE A 375 -19.89 27.38 -2.85
N GLU A 376 -18.91 26.68 -2.28
CA GLU A 376 -19.09 25.92 -1.04
C GLU A 376 -18.36 26.65 0.08
N VAL A 377 -19.05 26.88 1.19
CA VAL A 377 -18.55 27.70 2.30
C VAL A 377 -18.72 26.96 3.61
N GLU A 378 -17.68 26.91 4.43
CA GLU A 378 -17.78 26.43 5.79
C GLU A 378 -17.35 27.49 6.78
N ILE A 379 -18.18 27.73 7.81
CA ILE A 379 -17.90 28.61 8.94
C ILE A 379 -17.56 27.75 10.15
N VAL A 380 -16.41 28.02 10.77
CA VAL A 380 -15.88 27.29 11.92
C VAL A 380 -15.68 28.25 13.09
N GLY A 381 -16.21 27.88 14.24
CA GLY A 381 -15.96 28.53 15.52
C GLY A 381 -14.74 27.94 16.21
N TRP A 382 -13.97 28.76 16.92
CA TRP A 382 -12.76 28.38 17.61
C TRP A 382 -12.75 28.86 19.05
N GLY A 383 -12.38 27.97 19.96
CA GLY A 383 -12.24 28.22 21.39
C GLY A 383 -10.82 28.02 21.92
N VAL A 384 -10.71 27.92 23.21
CA VAL A 384 -9.43 27.72 23.91
C VAL A 384 -8.76 26.43 23.44
N GLY A 385 -7.44 26.46 23.23
CA GLY A 385 -6.70 25.28 22.78
C GLY A 385 -7.01 24.83 21.35
N LYS A 386 -7.58 25.71 20.53
CA LYS A 386 -8.02 25.42 19.13
C LYS A 386 -9.12 24.32 19.07
N GLU A 387 -9.88 24.11 20.12
CA GLU A 387 -11.14 23.40 20.08
C GLU A 387 -12.05 24.05 19.06
N SER A 388 -12.75 23.28 18.21
CA SER A 388 -13.47 23.82 17.05
C SER A 388 -14.90 23.32 16.97
N TRP A 389 -15.79 24.19 16.49
CA TRP A 389 -17.22 23.89 16.27
C TRP A 389 -17.59 24.21 14.83
N GLY A 390 -18.18 23.25 14.13
CA GLY A 390 -18.86 23.52 12.88
C GLY A 390 -20.06 24.43 13.13
N ILE A 391 -20.15 25.56 12.43
CA ILE A 391 -21.27 26.50 12.61
C ILE A 391 -22.22 26.39 11.43
N ARG A 392 -21.72 26.48 10.19
CA ARG A 392 -22.54 26.40 8.99
C ARG A 392 -21.70 25.87 7.82
N TYR A 393 -22.25 24.90 7.11
CA TYR A 393 -21.82 24.52 5.77
C TYR A 393 -22.91 24.91 4.78
N GLN A 394 -22.58 25.73 3.78
CA GLN A 394 -23.54 26.34 2.87
C GLN A 394 -23.05 26.26 1.43
N LYS A 395 -23.97 25.96 0.49
CA LYS A 395 -23.77 26.09 -0.96
C LYS A 395 -24.50 27.32 -1.46
N ILE A 396 -23.78 28.16 -2.20
CA ILE A 396 -24.33 29.36 -2.84
C ILE A 396 -24.23 29.13 -4.34
N TYR A 397 -25.35 28.82 -4.97
CA TYR A 397 -25.42 28.53 -6.40
C TYR A 397 -25.53 29.80 -7.24
N GLY A 398 -24.84 29.81 -8.38
CA GLY A 398 -24.94 30.92 -9.34
C GLY A 398 -23.85 30.84 -10.41
N ASP A 399 -23.98 31.70 -11.41
CA ASP A 399 -23.01 31.82 -12.49
C ASP A 399 -21.81 32.67 -12.02
N MET A 400 -20.62 32.03 -11.93
CA MET A 400 -19.40 32.70 -11.45
C MET A 400 -18.93 33.88 -12.30
N LEU A 401 -19.47 34.05 -13.50
CA LEU A 401 -19.19 35.20 -14.35
C LEU A 401 -20.09 36.41 -14.02
N LYS A 402 -21.17 36.22 -13.22
CA LYS A 402 -22.08 37.27 -12.79
C LYS A 402 -21.69 37.84 -11.44
N GLU A 403 -21.84 39.12 -11.27
CA GLU A 403 -21.51 39.84 -10.03
C GLU A 403 -22.41 39.43 -8.87
N GLN A 404 -23.68 39.10 -9.13
CA GLN A 404 -24.68 38.75 -8.13
C GLN A 404 -24.23 37.63 -7.19
N VAL A 405 -23.66 36.51 -7.70
CA VAL A 405 -23.23 35.42 -6.86
C VAL A 405 -22.07 35.78 -5.93
N TRP A 406 -21.21 36.74 -6.34
CA TRP A 406 -20.14 37.28 -5.51
C TRP A 406 -20.69 38.24 -4.44
N GLU A 407 -21.74 39.00 -4.73
CA GLU A 407 -22.48 39.82 -3.75
C GLU A 407 -23.18 38.93 -2.72
N ASP A 408 -23.80 37.82 -3.16
CA ASP A 408 -24.43 36.83 -2.29
C ASP A 408 -23.39 36.19 -1.34
N LEU A 409 -22.21 35.85 -1.86
CA LEU A 409 -21.11 35.39 -1.03
C LEU A 409 -20.66 36.44 -0.01
N ASP A 410 -20.52 37.70 -0.45
CA ASP A 410 -20.13 38.80 0.43
C ASP A 410 -21.16 39.06 1.54
N ALA A 411 -22.44 39.02 1.21
CA ALA A 411 -23.53 39.14 2.17
C ALA A 411 -23.49 38.00 3.19
N PHE A 412 -23.26 36.77 2.73
CA PHE A 412 -23.13 35.61 3.60
C PHE A 412 -21.92 35.72 4.54
N LEU A 413 -20.74 36.15 4.06
CA LEU A 413 -19.54 36.34 4.87
C LEU A 413 -19.68 37.49 5.90
N GLN A 414 -20.60 38.42 5.69
CA GLN A 414 -20.91 39.52 6.62
C GLN A 414 -22.00 39.18 7.64
N THR A 415 -22.61 37.99 7.55
CA THR A 415 -23.65 37.56 8.49
C THR A 415 -23.13 37.60 9.93
N VAL A 416 -23.99 38.06 10.82
CA VAL A 416 -23.76 38.12 12.25
C VAL A 416 -24.30 36.83 12.87
N TRP A 417 -23.47 36.16 13.65
CA TRP A 417 -23.78 34.90 14.30
C TRP A 417 -23.86 35.10 15.81
N CYS A 418 -24.97 34.69 16.42
CA CYS A 418 -25.24 34.99 17.82
C CYS A 418 -25.11 33.76 18.71
N LYS A 419 -24.54 33.95 19.89
CA LYS A 419 -24.60 33.03 21.02
C LYS A 419 -25.96 33.13 21.74
N LYS A 420 -26.18 32.23 22.70
CA LYS A 420 -27.42 32.20 23.50
C LYS A 420 -27.62 33.47 24.35
N ASP A 421 -26.55 34.06 24.84
CA ASP A 421 -26.55 35.31 25.61
C ASP A 421 -26.74 36.56 24.78
N GLY A 422 -26.89 36.43 23.43
CA GLY A 422 -27.01 37.54 22.49
C GLY A 422 -25.66 38.10 22.01
N THR A 423 -24.53 37.57 22.50
CA THR A 423 -23.21 37.99 22.00
C THR A 423 -23.07 37.70 20.51
N ALA A 424 -22.83 38.78 19.74
CA ALA A 424 -22.72 38.75 18.30
C ALA A 424 -21.25 38.51 17.85
N LEU A 425 -21.02 37.52 17.04
CA LEU A 425 -19.70 37.22 16.43
C LEU A 425 -19.78 37.43 14.91
N ARG A 426 -18.66 37.91 14.34
CA ARG A 426 -18.44 38.00 12.89
C ARG A 426 -17.23 37.15 12.50
N ILE A 427 -17.17 36.77 11.23
CA ILE A 427 -15.99 36.09 10.67
C ILE A 427 -14.82 37.08 10.69
N ILE A 428 -13.75 36.72 11.39
CA ILE A 428 -12.53 37.55 11.51
C ILE A 428 -11.54 37.31 10.37
N SER A 429 -11.61 36.14 9.75
CA SER A 429 -10.74 35.76 8.63
C SER A 429 -11.40 34.72 7.75
N CYS A 430 -11.22 34.84 6.44
CA CYS A 430 -11.75 33.93 5.43
C CYS A 430 -10.68 33.63 4.39
N CYS A 431 -10.50 32.36 4.02
CA CYS A 431 -9.64 31.91 2.95
C CYS A 431 -10.48 31.41 1.77
N ILE A 432 -10.24 31.96 0.57
CA ILE A 432 -10.92 31.61 -0.68
C ILE A 432 -9.90 30.97 -1.62
N ASP A 433 -10.18 29.75 -2.08
CA ASP A 433 -9.29 29.08 -3.04
C ASP A 433 -9.27 29.80 -4.39
N SER A 434 -8.07 30.00 -4.92
CA SER A 434 -7.82 30.62 -6.23
C SER A 434 -7.21 29.64 -7.24
N GLY A 435 -7.24 28.34 -6.94
CA GLY A 435 -6.62 27.29 -7.75
C GLY A 435 -7.41 26.90 -9.01
N GLY A 436 -8.68 27.23 -9.11
CA GLY A 436 -9.60 26.85 -10.18
C GLY A 436 -9.68 27.81 -11.38
N HIS A 437 -10.74 27.67 -12.16
CA HIS A 437 -10.98 28.42 -13.39
C HIS A 437 -11.25 29.93 -13.15
N HIS A 438 -11.77 30.31 -11.99
CA HIS A 438 -12.21 31.67 -11.66
C HIS A 438 -11.18 32.50 -10.87
N THR A 439 -9.90 32.21 -11.06
CA THR A 439 -8.76 32.81 -10.33
C THR A 439 -8.77 34.34 -10.33
N ASP A 440 -9.06 34.99 -11.47
CA ASP A 440 -9.04 36.46 -11.61
C ASP A 440 -10.19 37.10 -10.85
N GLN A 441 -11.36 36.47 -10.80
CA GLN A 441 -12.52 36.93 -10.02
C GLN A 441 -12.23 36.84 -8.52
N VAL A 442 -11.65 35.72 -8.06
CA VAL A 442 -11.21 35.55 -6.66
C VAL A 442 -10.23 36.66 -6.26
N TYR A 443 -9.26 37.00 -7.12
CA TYR A 443 -8.29 38.05 -6.82
C TYR A 443 -8.93 39.44 -6.75
N ARG A 444 -9.86 39.75 -7.62
CA ARG A 444 -10.61 41.04 -7.56
C ARG A 444 -11.44 41.10 -6.30
N PHE A 445 -12.22 40.09 -6.01
CA PHE A 445 -13.08 40.00 -4.83
C PHE A 445 -12.27 40.16 -3.53
N THR A 446 -11.15 39.42 -3.37
CA THR A 446 -10.32 39.49 -2.17
C THR A 446 -9.53 40.77 -2.03
N LYS A 447 -9.14 41.41 -3.16
CA LYS A 447 -8.43 42.69 -3.14
C LYS A 447 -9.22 43.81 -2.48
N GLU A 448 -10.53 43.87 -2.73
CA GLU A 448 -11.42 44.88 -2.14
C GLU A 448 -11.73 44.60 -0.67
N ARG A 449 -11.48 43.34 -0.20
CA ARG A 449 -11.94 42.83 1.10
C ARG A 449 -10.80 42.38 2.02
N TYR A 450 -9.54 42.58 1.63
CA TYR A 450 -8.40 42.12 2.42
C TYR A 450 -8.33 42.79 3.81
N GLU A 451 -8.78 44.01 3.94
CA GLU A 451 -8.86 44.72 5.23
C GLU A 451 -9.86 44.07 6.21
N ARG A 452 -10.83 43.34 5.68
CA ARG A 452 -11.79 42.53 6.45
C ARG A 452 -11.26 41.10 6.76
N GLY A 453 -10.02 40.79 6.37
CA GLY A 453 -9.42 39.47 6.58
C GLY A 453 -9.86 38.43 5.53
N VAL A 454 -10.32 38.86 4.32
CA VAL A 454 -10.64 37.95 3.22
C VAL A 454 -9.43 37.75 2.32
N TRP A 455 -8.90 36.54 2.27
CA TRP A 455 -7.63 36.21 1.64
C TRP A 455 -7.79 35.29 0.45
N ALA A 456 -7.10 35.55 -0.64
CA ALA A 456 -6.87 34.58 -1.67
C ALA A 456 -5.82 33.58 -1.21
N ILE A 457 -6.09 32.29 -1.38
CA ILE A 457 -5.14 31.22 -1.09
C ILE A 457 -4.89 30.39 -2.34
N LYS A 458 -3.74 29.70 -2.37
CA LYS A 458 -3.42 28.67 -3.35
C LYS A 458 -2.78 27.47 -2.67
N GLY A 459 -3.37 26.29 -2.88
CA GLY A 459 -2.85 25.04 -2.34
C GLY A 459 -1.54 24.62 -3.02
N LYS A 460 -0.61 24.11 -2.22
CA LYS A 460 0.62 23.45 -2.69
C LYS A 460 0.83 22.17 -1.92
N GLY A 461 0.84 21.03 -2.63
CA GLY A 461 1.18 19.72 -2.07
C GLY A 461 2.67 19.55 -1.84
N GLY A 462 3.04 18.58 -0.99
CA GLY A 462 4.39 18.19 -0.66
C GLY A 462 4.65 18.23 0.85
N ALA A 463 5.27 17.17 1.38
CA ALA A 463 5.50 16.99 2.81
C ALA A 463 6.40 18.09 3.43
N GLU A 464 7.25 18.76 2.65
CA GLU A 464 8.15 19.83 3.11
C GLU A 464 7.54 21.24 2.99
N VAL A 465 6.27 21.34 2.54
CA VAL A 465 5.61 22.64 2.40
C VAL A 465 4.98 23.02 3.74
N PRO A 466 5.46 24.09 4.42
CA PRO A 466 4.87 24.51 5.68
C PRO A 466 3.41 24.92 5.48
N TYR A 467 2.57 24.68 6.50
CA TYR A 467 1.13 24.91 6.40
C TYR A 467 0.78 26.32 5.95
N ILE A 468 1.33 27.34 6.59
CA ILE A 468 1.16 28.73 6.21
C ILE A 468 2.53 29.35 5.85
N ARG A 469 2.59 30.01 4.69
CA ARG A 469 3.74 30.82 4.29
C ARG A 469 3.39 32.29 4.31
N ASN A 470 4.40 33.14 4.42
CA ASN A 470 4.22 34.57 4.26
C ASN A 470 3.55 34.87 2.90
N PRO A 471 2.62 35.83 2.85
CA PRO A 471 1.92 36.18 1.62
C PRO A 471 2.89 36.72 0.57
N THR A 472 2.64 36.33 -0.67
CA THR A 472 3.26 36.94 -1.84
C THR A 472 2.27 37.91 -2.49
N THR A 473 2.74 38.89 -3.23
CA THR A 473 1.86 39.78 -3.98
C THR A 473 1.64 39.18 -5.36
N ASN A 474 0.36 38.98 -5.74
CA ASN A 474 0.02 38.54 -7.08
C ASN A 474 0.42 39.59 -8.12
N ASN A 475 1.12 39.17 -9.19
CA ASN A 475 1.61 40.05 -10.25
C ASN A 475 0.49 40.71 -11.11
N ARG A 476 -0.68 40.10 -11.23
CA ARG A 476 -1.79 40.56 -12.08
C ARG A 476 -2.62 41.64 -11.41
N VAL A 477 -3.11 41.37 -10.20
CA VAL A 477 -4.09 42.26 -9.52
C VAL A 477 -3.44 42.94 -8.31
N LYS A 478 -2.25 42.54 -7.92
CA LYS A 478 -1.50 43.05 -6.73
C LYS A 478 -2.26 42.83 -5.41
N THR A 479 -2.96 41.71 -5.26
CA THR A 479 -3.59 41.28 -4.03
C THR A 479 -2.64 40.36 -3.24
N PRO A 480 -2.69 40.36 -1.90
CA PRO A 480 -1.99 39.37 -1.10
C PRO A 480 -2.49 37.95 -1.41
N LEU A 481 -1.56 37.03 -1.68
CA LEU A 481 -1.82 35.62 -1.97
C LEU A 481 -1.04 34.76 -0.98
N PHE A 482 -1.74 33.94 -0.21
CA PHE A 482 -1.11 32.96 0.68
C PHE A 482 -0.96 31.62 -0.03
N ILE A 483 0.26 31.05 0.04
CA ILE A 483 0.49 29.66 -0.37
C ILE A 483 0.33 28.79 0.87
N ILE A 484 -0.63 27.86 0.85
CA ILE A 484 -0.87 26.95 1.95
C ILE A 484 -0.36 25.55 1.61
N GLY A 485 0.30 24.89 2.57
CA GLY A 485 0.70 23.50 2.50
C GLY A 485 -0.51 22.58 2.75
N VAL A 486 -1.20 22.18 1.69
CA VAL A 486 -2.45 21.40 1.83
C VAL A 486 -2.23 20.07 2.54
N ASP A 487 -1.11 19.39 2.29
CA ASP A 487 -0.79 18.10 2.92
C ASP A 487 -0.57 18.25 4.43
N ALA A 488 0.15 19.30 4.84
CA ALA A 488 0.36 19.61 6.26
C ALA A 488 -0.95 19.98 6.97
N GLY A 489 -1.81 20.75 6.30
CA GLY A 489 -3.12 21.10 6.85
C GLY A 489 -4.06 19.90 6.98
N LYS A 490 -4.12 19.03 5.96
CA LYS A 490 -4.90 17.78 6.01
C LYS A 490 -4.41 16.87 7.13
N ALA A 491 -3.09 16.70 7.30
CA ALA A 491 -2.52 15.90 8.39
C ALA A 491 -2.92 16.43 9.78
N LEU A 492 -2.81 17.76 9.98
CA LEU A 492 -3.25 18.41 11.21
C LEU A 492 -4.75 18.22 11.47
N LEU A 493 -5.58 18.35 10.44
CA LEU A 493 -7.04 18.17 10.54
C LEU A 493 -7.39 16.72 10.90
N TYR A 494 -6.78 15.74 10.24
CA TYR A 494 -7.02 14.33 10.56
C TYR A 494 -6.59 13.97 11.99
N GLN A 495 -5.47 14.53 12.46
CA GLN A 495 -5.06 14.41 13.85
C GLN A 495 -6.15 14.92 14.82
N ARG A 496 -6.75 16.09 14.53
CA ARG A 496 -7.84 16.67 15.33
C ARG A 496 -9.13 15.86 15.27
N LEU A 497 -9.52 15.37 14.10
CA LEU A 497 -10.73 14.56 13.91
C LEU A 497 -10.71 13.26 14.71
N ARG A 498 -9.53 12.72 15.01
CA ARG A 498 -9.34 11.51 15.84
C ARG A 498 -9.46 11.74 17.34
N HIS A 499 -9.40 12.98 17.80
CA HIS A 499 -9.63 13.24 19.21
C HIS A 499 -11.07 12.87 19.59
N ASN A 500 -11.21 11.93 20.57
CA ASN A 500 -12.50 11.45 21.06
C ASN A 500 -12.89 12.10 22.40
N THR A 501 -11.99 12.89 23.00
CA THR A 501 -12.23 13.60 24.27
C THR A 501 -12.40 15.08 23.99
N LYS A 502 -13.54 15.67 24.47
CA LYS A 502 -13.81 17.11 24.36
C LYS A 502 -12.72 17.92 25.05
N GLY A 503 -12.36 19.04 24.45
CA GLY A 503 -11.33 19.95 24.91
C GLY A 503 -10.36 20.38 23.80
N PRO A 504 -9.11 20.73 24.12
CA PRO A 504 -8.15 21.20 23.12
C PRO A 504 -8.05 20.31 21.88
N ASN A 505 -8.11 20.92 20.70
CA ASN A 505 -8.08 20.27 19.38
C ASN A 505 -9.30 19.39 19.03
N TYR A 506 -10.30 19.22 19.87
CA TYR A 506 -11.50 18.46 19.54
C TYR A 506 -12.33 19.17 18.47
N CYS A 507 -12.99 18.41 17.60
CA CYS A 507 -13.86 18.91 16.53
C CYS A 507 -15.32 18.56 16.84
N HIS A 508 -16.14 19.56 17.14
CA HIS A 508 -17.58 19.45 17.34
C HIS A 508 -18.32 19.68 16.02
N PHE A 509 -19.43 18.98 15.84
CA PHE A 509 -20.31 19.13 14.69
C PHE A 509 -21.77 19.21 15.15
N PRO A 510 -22.59 20.14 14.59
CA PRO A 510 -23.97 20.28 14.97
C PRO A 510 -24.84 19.16 14.40
N ALA A 511 -25.82 18.70 15.18
CA ALA A 511 -26.84 17.75 14.73
C ALA A 511 -28.01 18.44 13.97
N ASN A 512 -28.11 19.77 14.02
CA ASN A 512 -29.13 20.53 13.31
C ASN A 512 -28.94 20.40 11.79
N GLU A 513 -29.96 19.90 11.09
CA GLU A 513 -29.95 19.70 9.63
C GLU A 513 -29.70 21.01 8.85
N GLU A 514 -30.26 22.14 9.34
CA GLU A 514 -30.05 23.43 8.72
C GLU A 514 -28.59 23.87 8.68
N ALA A 515 -27.76 23.37 9.60
CA ALA A 515 -26.34 23.67 9.64
C ALA A 515 -25.54 23.03 8.49
N GLY A 516 -26.12 22.04 7.78
CA GLY A 516 -25.57 21.47 6.56
C GLY A 516 -24.60 20.30 6.75
N TYR A 517 -24.45 19.78 7.99
CA TYR A 517 -23.52 18.68 8.31
C TYR A 517 -24.24 17.32 8.18
N ASP A 518 -24.56 16.93 6.95
CA ASP A 518 -25.20 15.68 6.58
C ASP A 518 -24.18 14.55 6.32
N GLU A 519 -24.64 13.34 5.99
CA GLU A 519 -23.77 12.22 5.64
C GLU A 519 -22.85 12.54 4.45
N THR A 520 -23.31 13.33 3.49
CA THR A 520 -22.53 13.73 2.31
C THR A 520 -21.36 14.61 2.70
N TYR A 521 -21.55 15.52 3.67
CA TYR A 521 -20.49 16.33 4.23
C TYR A 521 -19.40 15.45 4.88
N PHE A 522 -19.77 14.49 5.73
CA PHE A 522 -18.78 13.62 6.40
C PHE A 522 -18.07 12.68 5.44
N LYS A 523 -18.75 12.15 4.42
CA LYS A 523 -18.11 11.41 3.33
C LYS A 523 -17.06 12.25 2.61
N GLY A 524 -17.36 13.53 2.35
CA GLY A 524 -16.42 14.48 1.75
C GLY A 524 -15.26 14.83 2.69
N LEU A 525 -15.54 15.06 3.98
CA LEU A 525 -14.54 15.39 5.01
C LEU A 525 -13.51 14.27 5.20
N THR A 526 -13.92 13.01 5.02
CA THR A 526 -13.07 11.82 5.20
C THR A 526 -12.71 11.12 3.89
N SER A 527 -12.93 11.78 2.75
CA SER A 527 -12.80 11.20 1.41
C SER A 527 -11.39 10.82 1.00
N GLU A 528 -10.39 11.39 1.63
CA GLU A 528 -8.98 11.14 1.32
C GLU A 528 -8.28 10.33 2.42
N LYS A 529 -7.21 9.66 2.03
CA LYS A 529 -6.28 8.95 2.93
C LYS A 529 -4.85 9.33 2.61
N MET A 530 -4.03 9.35 3.63
CA MET A 530 -2.60 9.53 3.48
C MET A 530 -1.95 8.21 3.08
N VAL A 531 -1.20 8.19 1.98
CA VAL A 531 -0.45 7.02 1.50
C VAL A 531 1.00 7.39 1.26
N VAL A 532 1.90 6.44 1.49
CA VAL A 532 3.31 6.62 1.17
C VAL A 532 3.56 6.12 -0.26
N ARG A 533 4.09 6.98 -1.12
CA ARG A 533 4.48 6.67 -2.50
C ARG A 533 5.99 6.82 -2.67
N PHE A 534 6.60 5.95 -3.47
CA PHE A 534 8.01 6.12 -3.84
C PHE A 534 8.09 6.88 -5.17
N ARG A 535 8.70 8.06 -5.13
CA ARG A 535 9.04 8.83 -6.34
C ARG A 535 10.54 9.05 -6.40
N LYS A 536 11.18 8.68 -7.51
CA LYS A 536 12.64 8.85 -7.74
C LYS A 536 13.51 8.27 -6.60
N GLY A 537 13.14 7.09 -6.07
CA GLY A 537 13.92 6.41 -5.02
C GLY A 537 13.76 6.97 -3.60
N ARG A 538 12.82 7.91 -3.37
CA ARG A 538 12.50 8.45 -2.04
C ARG A 538 11.03 8.18 -1.72
N SER A 539 10.74 7.85 -0.47
CA SER A 539 9.37 7.78 0.01
C SER A 539 8.79 9.19 0.10
N VAL A 540 7.62 9.39 -0.48
CA VAL A 540 6.88 10.65 -0.45
C VAL A 540 5.47 10.36 0.03
N THR A 541 5.04 11.03 1.08
CA THR A 541 3.66 10.96 1.55
C THR A 541 2.78 11.79 0.63
N VAL A 542 1.67 11.21 0.17
CA VAL A 542 0.67 11.88 -0.69
C VAL A 542 -0.73 11.57 -0.18
N TRP A 543 -1.67 12.48 -0.46
CA TRP A 543 -3.09 12.27 -0.18
C TRP A 543 -3.78 11.73 -1.42
N GLU A 544 -4.60 10.68 -1.25
CA GLU A 544 -5.35 10.04 -2.33
C GLU A 544 -6.78 9.76 -1.88
N LEU A 545 -7.73 9.82 -2.81
CA LEU A 545 -9.12 9.46 -2.53
C LEU A 545 -9.22 8.01 -2.04
N LYS A 546 -10.03 7.76 -1.01
CA LYS A 546 -10.31 6.41 -0.49
C LYS A 546 -11.04 5.56 -1.52
N ASP A 547 -11.99 6.16 -2.23
CA ASP A 547 -12.73 5.56 -3.33
C ASP A 547 -12.58 6.41 -4.59
N SER A 548 -12.07 5.81 -5.67
CA SER A 548 -11.91 6.49 -6.96
C SER A 548 -13.25 6.89 -7.60
N LYS A 549 -14.37 6.29 -7.18
CA LYS A 549 -15.73 6.64 -7.63
C LYS A 549 -16.30 7.85 -6.90
N TYR A 550 -15.85 8.10 -5.66
CA TYR A 550 -16.30 9.25 -4.87
C TYR A 550 -15.26 10.37 -4.95
N LYS A 551 -15.51 11.35 -5.82
CA LYS A 551 -14.55 12.42 -6.14
C LYS A 551 -14.73 13.72 -5.34
N ARG A 552 -15.69 13.77 -4.41
CA ARG A 552 -16.02 15.00 -3.67
C ARG A 552 -15.20 15.07 -2.40
N ASN A 553 -14.29 16.04 -2.33
CA ASN A 553 -13.45 16.33 -1.17
C ASN A 553 -13.60 17.78 -0.66
N GLU A 554 -14.55 18.54 -1.22
CA GLU A 554 -14.75 19.94 -0.87
C GLU A 554 -14.88 20.18 0.65
N PRO A 555 -15.63 19.37 1.45
CA PRO A 555 -15.68 19.55 2.90
C PRO A 555 -14.33 19.45 3.61
N LEU A 556 -13.43 18.58 3.13
CA LEU A 556 -12.07 18.44 3.66
C LEU A 556 -11.24 19.69 3.38
N ASP A 557 -11.31 20.20 2.15
CA ASP A 557 -10.59 21.40 1.74
C ASP A 557 -11.15 22.64 2.44
N LEU A 558 -12.45 22.78 2.60
CA LEU A 558 -13.09 23.90 3.31
C LEU A 558 -12.67 23.97 4.78
N ARG A 559 -12.71 22.83 5.48
CA ARG A 559 -12.26 22.78 6.88
C ARG A 559 -10.77 23.10 7.00
N ASN A 560 -9.95 22.66 6.04
CA ASN A 560 -8.54 23.02 5.95
C ASN A 560 -8.38 24.53 5.70
N TYR A 561 -9.17 25.15 4.80
CA TYR A 561 -9.11 26.59 4.51
C TYR A 561 -9.59 27.43 5.70
N ALA A 562 -10.64 27.02 6.41
CA ALA A 562 -11.08 27.69 7.63
C ALA A 562 -10.02 27.62 8.74
N THR A 563 -9.29 26.49 8.83
CA THR A 563 -8.14 26.35 9.75
C THR A 563 -6.98 27.27 9.32
N ALA A 564 -6.68 27.35 8.01
CA ALA A 564 -5.67 28.27 7.48
C ALA A 564 -6.03 29.73 7.79
N ALA A 565 -7.31 30.10 7.68
CA ALA A 565 -7.80 31.43 8.05
C ALA A 565 -7.54 31.76 9.54
N LEU A 566 -7.69 30.78 10.43
CA LEU A 566 -7.35 30.93 11.86
C LEU A 566 -5.85 31.19 12.05
N GLU A 567 -5.00 30.38 11.41
CA GLU A 567 -3.55 30.48 11.53
C GLU A 567 -3.04 31.82 10.94
N ILE A 568 -3.65 32.31 9.87
CA ILE A 568 -3.32 33.65 9.28
C ILE A 568 -3.74 34.77 10.21
N ALA A 569 -4.94 34.70 10.80
CA ALA A 569 -5.44 35.71 11.73
C ALA A 569 -4.69 35.67 13.07
N ASN A 570 -4.24 34.50 13.48
CA ASN A 570 -3.50 34.24 14.73
C ASN A 570 -4.09 34.97 15.96
N PRO A 571 -5.41 34.79 16.27
CA PRO A 571 -6.05 35.44 17.39
C PRO A 571 -5.58 34.85 18.73
N VAL A 572 -5.71 35.62 19.82
CA VAL A 572 -5.51 35.10 21.18
C VAL A 572 -6.76 34.36 21.60
N LEU A 573 -6.66 33.02 21.69
CA LEU A 573 -7.74 32.13 22.12
C LEU A 573 -7.66 31.89 23.64
N ALA A 574 -7.97 32.92 24.43
CA ALA A 574 -8.04 32.82 25.90
C ALA A 574 -9.41 33.32 26.40
N LYS A 575 -9.96 32.67 27.41
CA LYS A 575 -11.17 33.19 28.05
C LYS A 575 -10.86 34.57 28.67
N PRO A 576 -11.73 35.56 28.51
CA PRO A 576 -11.53 36.85 29.18
C PRO A 576 -11.54 36.66 30.68
N GLU A 577 -10.54 37.21 31.38
CA GLU A 577 -10.58 37.24 32.86
C GLU A 577 -11.79 38.05 33.33
N PRO A 578 -12.53 37.56 34.33
CA PRO A 578 -13.66 38.31 34.88
C PRO A 578 -13.14 39.64 35.45
N GLY A 579 -13.47 40.77 34.80
CA GLY A 579 -13.16 42.10 35.31
C GLY A 579 -12.38 43.05 34.42
N MET A 580 -11.84 42.59 33.27
CA MET A 580 -11.19 43.48 32.28
C MET A 580 -12.09 43.79 31.08
N ALA A 581 -12.70 44.95 31.06
CA ALA A 581 -13.33 45.47 29.86
C ALA A 581 -12.30 45.59 28.73
N GLN A 582 -12.51 44.85 27.66
CA GLN A 582 -11.62 44.87 26.48
C GLN A 582 -11.60 46.25 25.86
N ARG A 583 -10.51 46.97 26.01
CA ARG A 583 -10.22 48.14 25.16
C ARG A 583 -9.95 47.62 23.74
N PRO A 584 -10.62 48.16 22.70
CA PRO A 584 -10.34 47.75 21.33
C PRO A 584 -8.88 48.04 21.00
N ARG A 585 -8.08 46.98 20.83
CA ARG A 585 -6.71 47.11 20.33
C ARG A 585 -6.78 47.55 18.86
N ARG A 586 -6.34 48.76 18.58
CA ARG A 586 -6.03 49.21 17.21
C ARG A 586 -5.13 48.19 16.55
N ALA A 587 -5.54 47.63 15.41
CA ALA A 587 -4.73 46.77 14.58
C ALA A 587 -3.37 47.47 14.30
N GLY A 588 -2.31 46.95 14.90
CA GLY A 588 -0.98 47.44 14.66
C GLY A 588 -0.62 47.22 13.19
N ARG A 589 -0.41 48.29 12.43
CA ARG A 589 0.15 48.24 11.09
C ARG A 589 1.47 47.48 11.14
N ARG A 590 1.48 46.20 10.78
CA ARG A 590 2.72 45.51 10.43
C ARG A 590 3.24 46.14 9.13
N ARG A 591 4.30 46.91 9.22
CA ARG A 591 5.07 47.37 8.06
C ARG A 591 5.57 46.15 7.31
N ILE A 592 5.08 45.99 6.07
CA ILE A 592 5.66 45.09 5.09
C ILE A 592 6.99 45.75 4.67
N THR A 593 8.09 45.33 5.27
CA THR A 593 9.43 45.67 4.77
C THR A 593 9.70 44.77 3.59
N GLY A 594 9.53 45.30 2.39
CA GLY A 594 10.09 44.71 1.17
C GLY A 594 11.60 44.84 1.24
N GLY A 595 12.29 43.69 1.36
CA GLY A 595 13.73 43.61 1.06
C GLY A 595 13.91 43.45 -0.44
N ILE A 596 14.80 44.24 -0.99
CA ILE A 596 15.33 44.27 -2.36
C ILE A 596 15.95 42.92 -2.73
#